data_7c76f916ba091a3992726cbecabe24bd
#
_entry.id   7c76f916ba091a3992726cbecabe24bd
#
_cell.length_a   1.000
_cell.length_b   1.000
_cell.length_c   1.000
_cell.angle_alpha   90.00
_cell.angle_beta   90.00
_cell.angle_gamma   90.00
#
_symmetry.space_group_name_H-M   'P 1'
#
loop_
_entity.id
_entity.type
_entity.pdbx_description
1 polymer ?
#
loop_
_entity_poly.entity_id
_entity_poly.type
_entity_poly.pdbx_seq_one_letter_code
_entity_poly.pdbx_strand_id
1 'polypeptide(L)'
;MAKATNSVVVCTYRVKAGREKEFIELLKRHWPTLRELGLVSERPRMALQGRDTDKTSCFVEVFAWKDRGFEMAHQHPEVLALWEPMEQMCEARNGRPATEFPHYSVLDL
;
A
#
# COMPACT_ATOMS: atom_id res chain seq x y z
N MET A 1 5.63 3.18 27.25
CA MET A 1 5.56 2.77 26.68
C MET A 1 5.59 2.79 25.65
N ALA A 2 5.86 2.53 25.38
CA ALA A 2 6.20 2.63 24.28
C ALA A 2 5.41 2.80 23.37
N LYS A 3 5.32 3.25 22.92
CA LYS A 3 4.61 3.49 22.14
C LYS A 3 4.58 2.85 21.06
N ALA A 4 3.83 2.43 20.88
CA ALA A 4 3.66 1.75 19.80
C ALA A 4 3.91 2.53 18.72
N THR A 5 4.90 2.27 18.17
CA THR A 5 5.18 2.97 17.09
C THR A 5 4.55 2.38 15.98
N ASN A 6 3.48 2.89 15.60
CA ASN A 6 2.89 2.53 14.35
C ASN A 6 3.78 3.03 13.25
N SER A 7 4.18 2.12 12.41
CA SER A 7 4.97 2.46 11.25
C SER A 7 4.01 2.85 10.14
N VAL A 8 4.09 4.09 9.68
CA VAL A 8 3.27 4.58 8.58
C VAL A 8 3.96 4.21 7.28
N VAL A 9 3.24 3.55 6.39
CA VAL A 9 3.78 3.21 5.08
C VAL A 9 3.15 4.10 4.03
N VAL A 10 3.96 4.58 3.10
CA VAL A 10 3.48 5.33 1.95
C VAL A 10 3.72 4.43 0.73
N CYS A 11 2.65 3.81 0.26
CA CYS A 11 2.73 2.87 -0.85
C CYS A 11 2.56 3.62 -2.15
N THR A 12 3.48 3.44 -3.08
CA THR A 12 3.33 4.01 -4.42
C THR A 12 3.22 2.86 -5.41
N TYR A 13 2.22 2.95 -6.29
CA TYR A 13 1.96 1.92 -7.28
C TYR A 13 1.93 2.56 -8.67
N ARG A 14 2.85 2.14 -9.54
CA ARG A 14 2.90 2.65 -10.92
C ARG A 14 2.16 1.69 -11.81
N VAL A 15 0.85 1.90 -11.91
CA VAL A 15 -0.05 0.96 -12.57
C VAL A 15 0.04 1.06 -14.08
N LYS A 16 0.08 -0.10 -14.73
CA LYS A 16 0.12 -0.17 -16.20
C LYS A 16 -1.11 0.49 -16.80
N ALA A 17 -0.91 1.17 -17.92
CA ALA A 17 -2.02 1.81 -18.64
C ALA A 17 -3.06 0.76 -18.97
N GLY A 18 -4.32 1.10 -18.72
CA GLY A 18 -5.44 0.21 -18.98
C GLY A 18 -5.79 -0.76 -17.85
N ARG A 19 -4.96 -0.80 -16.79
CA ARG A 19 -5.23 -1.70 -15.67
C ARG A 19 -5.74 -0.94 -14.45
N GLU A 20 -6.05 0.35 -14.59
CA GLU A 20 -6.40 1.19 -13.44
C GLU A 20 -7.66 0.71 -12.72
N LYS A 21 -8.69 0.35 -13.48
CA LYS A 21 -9.95 -0.09 -12.87
C LYS A 21 -9.78 -1.37 -12.06
N GLU A 22 -9.06 -2.32 -12.62
CA GLU A 22 -8.78 -3.58 -11.93
C GLU A 22 -7.97 -3.32 -10.66
N PHE A 23 -7.01 -2.43 -10.76
CA PHE A 23 -6.18 -2.12 -9.61
C PHE A 23 -7.00 -1.49 -8.49
N ILE A 24 -7.89 -0.56 -8.84
CA ILE A 24 -8.76 0.08 -7.86
C ILE A 24 -9.63 -0.95 -7.14
N GLU A 25 -10.12 -1.96 -7.85
CA GLU A 25 -10.94 -3.00 -7.22
C GLU A 25 -10.14 -3.78 -6.19
N LEU A 26 -8.88 -4.07 -6.47
CA LEU A 26 -8.02 -4.74 -5.50
C LEU A 26 -7.68 -3.81 -4.35
N LEU A 27 -7.43 -2.54 -4.65
CA LEU A 27 -7.10 -1.56 -3.63
C LEU A 27 -8.25 -1.37 -2.64
N LYS A 28 -9.49 -1.44 -3.13
CA LYS A 28 -10.67 -1.35 -2.25
C LYS A 28 -10.67 -2.45 -1.20
N ARG A 29 -10.14 -3.61 -1.53
CA ARG A 29 -10.13 -4.76 -0.63
C ARG A 29 -8.88 -4.83 0.21
N HIS A 30 -7.85 -4.12 -0.17
CA HIS A 30 -6.53 -4.25 0.44
C HIS A 30 -6.53 -3.89 1.93
N TRP A 31 -6.80 -2.63 2.25
CA TRP A 31 -6.75 -2.20 3.65
C TRP A 31 -7.81 -2.87 4.51
N PRO A 32 -9.06 -3.04 4.04
CA PRO A 32 -10.06 -3.75 4.85
C PRO A 32 -9.64 -5.18 5.20
N THR A 33 -8.97 -5.87 4.29
CA THR A 33 -8.46 -7.21 4.56
C THR A 33 -7.39 -7.16 5.65
N LEU A 34 -6.45 -6.22 5.54
CA LEU A 34 -5.42 -6.06 6.55
C LEU A 34 -6.02 -5.71 7.91
N ARG A 35 -7.04 -4.87 7.90
CA ARG A 35 -7.70 -4.46 9.13
C ARG A 35 -8.41 -5.63 9.80
N GLU A 36 -9.09 -6.44 9.01
CA GLU A 36 -9.81 -7.61 9.53
C GLU A 36 -8.86 -8.61 10.16
N LEU A 37 -7.67 -8.71 9.61
CA LEU A 37 -6.65 -9.60 10.14
C LEU A 37 -5.89 -9.01 11.33
N GLY A 38 -6.22 -7.77 11.71
CA GLY A 38 -5.59 -7.14 12.85
C GLY A 38 -4.17 -6.64 12.60
N LEU A 39 -3.82 -6.39 11.34
CA LEU A 39 -2.45 -6.05 10.96
C LEU A 39 -2.19 -4.55 10.89
N VAL A 40 -3.24 -3.74 10.79
CA VAL A 40 -3.10 -2.28 10.65
C VAL A 40 -3.83 -1.58 11.77
N SER A 41 -3.43 -0.34 12.04
CA SER A 41 -4.07 0.45 13.09
C SER A 41 -5.45 0.90 12.62
N GLU A 42 -6.24 1.39 13.59
CA GLU A 42 -7.58 1.88 13.27
C GLU A 42 -7.56 3.25 12.58
N ARG A 43 -6.39 3.84 12.45
CA ARG A 43 -6.26 5.10 11.72
C ARG A 43 -6.68 4.87 10.27
N PRO A 44 -7.62 5.67 9.74
CA PRO A 44 -8.14 5.42 8.39
C PRO A 44 -7.05 5.50 7.33
N ARG A 45 -7.21 4.66 6.32
CA ARG A 45 -6.34 4.68 5.16
C ARG A 45 -6.67 5.88 4.27
N MET A 46 -5.63 6.44 3.64
CA MET A 46 -5.81 7.45 2.61
C MET A 46 -5.34 6.86 1.29
N ALA A 47 -6.15 6.94 0.26
CA ALA A 47 -5.80 6.45 -1.06
C ALA A 47 -5.94 7.58 -2.07
N LEU A 48 -4.92 7.76 -2.89
CA LEU A 48 -4.84 8.89 -3.80
C LEU A 48 -4.50 8.40 -5.21
N GLN A 49 -4.98 9.11 -6.20
CA GLN A 49 -4.60 8.85 -7.58
C GLN A 49 -4.03 10.12 -8.18
N GLY A 50 -2.87 10.02 -8.78
CA GLY A 50 -2.21 11.14 -9.42
C GLY A 50 -1.59 10.70 -10.74
N ARG A 51 -0.64 11.48 -11.22
CA ARG A 51 0.04 11.17 -12.47
C ARG A 51 1.53 11.41 -12.34
N ASP A 52 2.29 10.54 -12.99
CA ASP A 52 3.73 10.73 -13.12
C ASP A 52 4.02 11.82 -14.14
N THR A 53 5.29 12.16 -14.28
CA THR A 53 5.72 13.19 -15.23
C THR A 53 5.34 12.86 -16.67
N ASP A 54 5.23 11.57 -16.99
CA ASP A 54 4.81 11.15 -18.33
C ASP A 54 3.29 11.02 -18.44
N LYS A 55 2.55 11.51 -17.42
CA LYS A 55 1.08 11.52 -17.38
C LYS A 55 0.45 10.15 -17.22
N THR A 56 1.23 9.12 -16.89
CA THR A 56 0.66 7.81 -16.57
C THR A 56 0.14 7.81 -15.13
N SER A 57 -0.83 6.94 -14.87
CA SER A 57 -1.46 6.87 -13.55
C SER A 57 -0.51 6.37 -12.47
N CYS A 58 -0.59 7.00 -11.32
CA CYS A 58 0.19 6.62 -10.16
C CYS A 58 -0.74 6.65 -8.96
N PHE A 59 -0.77 5.57 -8.21
CA PHE A 59 -1.62 5.47 -7.02
C PHE A 59 -0.77 5.51 -5.77
N VAL A 60 -1.27 6.19 -4.74
CA VAL A 60 -0.58 6.26 -3.46
C VAL A 60 -1.56 5.86 -2.37
N GLU A 61 -1.11 5.01 -1.48
CA GLU A 61 -1.92 4.57 -0.35
C GLU A 61 -1.10 4.79 0.92
N VAL A 62 -1.72 5.42 1.92
CA VAL A 62 -1.03 5.72 3.18
C VAL A 62 -1.82 5.08 4.31
N PHE A 63 -1.16 4.27 5.13
CA PHE A 63 -1.80 3.69 6.30
C PHE A 63 -0.73 3.32 7.33
N ALA A 64 -1.18 2.94 8.52
CA ALA A 64 -0.25 2.62 9.60
C ALA A 64 -0.36 1.14 9.96
N TRP A 65 0.77 0.45 10.01
CA TRP A 65 0.85 -0.92 10.47
C TRP A 65 0.81 -0.98 12.00
N LYS A 66 0.23 -2.03 12.52
CA LYS A 66 0.44 -2.35 13.92
C LYS A 66 1.83 -2.94 14.08
N ASP A 67 2.29 -3.04 15.31
CA ASP A 67 3.59 -3.63 15.59
C ASP A 67 3.67 -5.01 14.93
N ARG A 68 4.72 -5.23 14.13
CA ARG A 68 4.95 -6.47 13.39
C ARG A 68 3.90 -6.80 12.34
N GLY A 69 2.98 -5.88 12.07
CA GLY A 69 1.91 -6.13 11.10
C GLY A 69 2.44 -6.40 9.70
N PHE A 70 3.43 -5.64 9.29
CA PHE A 70 4.03 -5.83 7.96
C PHE A 70 4.64 -7.22 7.82
N GLU A 71 5.40 -7.64 8.83
CA GLU A 71 6.01 -8.98 8.80
C GLU A 71 4.95 -10.07 8.79
N MET A 72 3.93 -9.92 9.63
CA MET A 72 2.90 -10.94 9.75
C MET A 72 2.03 -11.03 8.50
N ALA A 73 1.86 -9.91 7.79
CA ALA A 73 1.07 -9.89 6.57
C ALA A 73 1.58 -10.90 5.54
N HIS A 74 2.89 -11.10 5.49
CA HIS A 74 3.50 -12.04 4.55
C HIS A 74 3.12 -13.49 4.84
N GLN A 75 2.51 -13.75 5.98
CA GLN A 75 2.13 -15.11 6.38
C GLN A 75 0.65 -15.40 6.14
N HIS A 76 -0.08 -14.43 5.63
CA HIS A 76 -1.51 -14.59 5.38
C HIS A 76 -1.79 -14.81 3.90
N PRO A 77 -2.32 -15.98 3.52
CA PRO A 77 -2.65 -16.24 2.11
C PRO A 77 -3.61 -15.21 1.53
N GLU A 78 -4.54 -14.70 2.35
CA GLU A 78 -5.49 -13.69 1.89
C GLU A 78 -4.78 -12.41 1.45
N VAL A 79 -3.72 -12.03 2.14
CA VAL A 79 -2.96 -10.84 1.80
C VAL A 79 -2.16 -11.06 0.53
N LEU A 80 -1.50 -12.21 0.44
CA LEU A 80 -0.70 -12.53 -0.73
C LEU A 80 -1.56 -12.62 -1.99
N ALA A 81 -2.81 -13.10 -1.83
CA ALA A 81 -3.74 -13.18 -2.94
C ALA A 81 -4.11 -11.81 -3.50
N LEU A 82 -3.96 -10.76 -2.70
CA LEU A 82 -4.15 -9.38 -3.18
C LEU A 82 -2.85 -8.79 -3.69
N TRP A 83 -1.77 -8.99 -2.97
CA TRP A 83 -0.48 -8.39 -3.31
C TRP A 83 0.05 -8.87 -4.65
N GLU A 84 -0.10 -10.16 -4.93
CA GLU A 84 0.44 -10.74 -6.15
C GLU A 84 -0.14 -10.10 -7.41
N PRO A 85 -1.47 -10.07 -7.60
CA PRO A 85 -2.01 -9.40 -8.78
C PRO A 85 -1.78 -7.90 -8.77
N MET A 86 -1.78 -7.25 -7.58
CA MET A 86 -1.50 -5.82 -7.52
C MET A 86 -0.11 -5.52 -8.08
N GLU A 87 0.88 -6.34 -7.70
CA GLU A 87 2.23 -6.15 -8.19
C GLU A 87 2.33 -6.39 -9.70
N GLN A 88 1.61 -7.39 -10.19
CA GLN A 88 1.61 -7.71 -11.63
C GLN A 88 0.99 -6.60 -12.48
N MET A 89 0.13 -5.80 -11.90
CA MET A 89 -0.49 -4.68 -12.61
C MET A 89 0.40 -3.45 -12.67
N CYS A 90 1.54 -3.48 -12.00
CA CYS A 90 2.45 -2.34 -11.94
C CYS A 90 3.69 -2.58 -12.79
N GLU A 91 4.33 -1.49 -13.19
CA GLU A 91 5.53 -1.56 -14.00
C GLU A 91 6.53 -0.49 -13.60
N ALA A 92 7.81 -0.82 -13.68
CA ALA A 92 8.85 0.17 -13.49
C ALA A 92 8.86 1.12 -14.70
N ARG A 93 9.03 2.40 -14.45
CA ARG A 93 9.11 3.39 -15.52
C ARG A 93 9.74 4.67 -15.00
N ASN A 94 10.29 5.45 -15.94
CA ASN A 94 10.92 6.73 -15.61
C ASN A 94 12.03 6.59 -14.58
N GLY A 95 12.76 5.46 -14.62
CA GLY A 95 13.84 5.23 -13.68
C GLY A 95 13.37 4.91 -12.26
N ARG A 96 12.08 4.60 -12.08
CA ARG A 96 11.51 4.31 -10.77
C ARG A 96 10.93 2.91 -10.73
N PRO A 97 10.94 2.26 -9.56
CA PRO A 97 10.39 0.90 -9.46
C PRO A 97 8.89 0.87 -9.64
N ALA A 98 8.36 -0.32 -9.94
CA ALA A 98 6.93 -0.53 -10.10
C ALA A 98 6.16 -0.16 -8.84
N THR A 99 6.72 -0.50 -7.69
CA THR A 99 6.09 -0.24 -6.39
C THR A 99 7.14 0.24 -5.40
N GLU A 100 6.71 1.08 -4.47
CA GLU A 100 7.60 1.56 -3.41
C GLU A 100 6.81 1.58 -2.11
N PHE A 101 7.47 1.17 -1.02
CA PHE A 101 6.81 1.06 0.29
C PHE A 101 7.69 1.61 1.41
N PRO A 102 8.10 2.89 1.33
CA PRO A 102 8.89 3.45 2.42
C PRO A 102 8.06 3.57 3.70
N HIS A 103 8.71 3.31 4.81
CA HIS A 103 8.07 3.37 6.12
C HIS A 103 8.57 4.58 6.88
N TYR A 104 7.68 5.21 7.61
CA TYR A 104 7.97 6.43 8.33
C TYR A 104 7.43 6.34 9.75
N SER A 105 8.09 7.05 10.66
CA SER A 105 7.58 7.21 12.02
C SER A 105 6.88 8.56 12.10
N VAL A 106 5.77 8.59 12.82
CA VAL A 106 5.06 9.84 13.04
C VAL A 106 5.86 10.68 14.04
N LEU A 107 6.07 11.94 13.69
CA LEU A 107 6.75 12.85 14.60
C LEU A 107 5.76 13.48 15.55
N ASP A 108 6.16 13.62 16.79
CA ASP A 108 5.37 14.31 17.82
C ASP A 108 5.99 15.69 17.97
N LEU A 109 5.42 16.65 17.29
CA LEU A 109 5.96 18.00 17.22
C LEU A 109 5.30 18.98 18.18
#